data_a334c3918948840d3607a61aaf1fce0a
#
_entry.id   a334c3918948840d3607a61aaf1fce0a
#
_cell.length_a   1.000
_cell.length_b   1.000
_cell.length_c   1.000
_cell.angle_alpha   90.00
_cell.angle_beta   90.00
_cell.angle_gamma   90.00
#
_symmetry.space_group_name_H-M   'P 1'
#
loop_
_entity.id
_entity.type
_entity.pdbx_description
1 polymer ?
#
loop_
_entity_poly.entity_id
_entity_poly.type
_entity_poly.pdbx_seq_one_letter_code
_entity_poly.pdbx_strand_id
1 'polypeptide(L)'
;HDHAVNEGAVDKVLCYGKWGATQAVAMDAMDAMRELLGGGPLTVGVEGDYASMNFLDRLKTKLQVKGYVDIAQDAVDLRLIKDPHEIKMCRISGELVDLGVTRAIEALEGGASEAQAATEGQYAMRNRWHEKYQQYEVSGFSNSETADIDTFVVWCMSNERLNYGCDCPTGYVPMPGDLTMPMSWARIAGYNV
;
A
#
# COMPACT_ATOMS: atom_id res chain seq x y z
N HIS A 1 -4.26 -15.68 9.70
CA HIS A 1 -5.50 -15.74 10.50
C HIS A 1 -5.38 -14.87 11.76
N ASP A 2 -4.42 -15.16 12.61
CA ASP A 2 -4.30 -14.49 13.92
C ASP A 2 -4.06 -12.98 13.78
N HIS A 3 -3.26 -12.57 12.80
CA HIS A 3 -3.05 -11.17 12.46
C HIS A 3 -4.38 -10.47 12.07
N ALA A 4 -5.15 -11.05 11.15
CA ALA A 4 -6.43 -10.49 10.75
C ALA A 4 -7.49 -10.48 11.89
N VAL A 5 -7.43 -11.44 12.79
CA VAL A 5 -8.33 -11.49 13.96
C VAL A 5 -7.95 -10.46 15.02
N ASN A 6 -6.65 -10.28 15.24
CA ASN A 6 -6.15 -9.40 16.31
C ASN A 6 -6.13 -7.91 15.91
N GLU A 7 -5.98 -7.63 14.63
CA GLU A 7 -5.82 -6.26 14.11
C GLU A 7 -6.99 -5.78 13.26
N GLY A 8 -7.83 -6.70 12.78
CA GLY A 8 -9.01 -6.36 11.99
C GLY A 8 -10.17 -5.86 12.86
N ALA A 9 -10.71 -4.70 12.54
CA ALA A 9 -11.94 -4.17 13.15
C ALA A 9 -13.18 -4.79 12.46
N VAL A 10 -13.29 -6.13 12.51
CA VAL A 10 -14.35 -6.89 11.84
C VAL A 10 -14.95 -7.94 12.78
N ASP A 11 -16.24 -8.23 12.62
CA ASP A 11 -16.96 -9.17 13.49
C ASP A 11 -16.57 -10.63 13.24
N LYS A 12 -16.12 -10.96 12.04
CA LYS A 12 -15.79 -12.33 11.65
C LYS A 12 -14.69 -12.38 10.59
N VAL A 13 -13.72 -13.26 10.82
CA VAL A 13 -12.65 -13.59 9.87
C VAL A 13 -12.78 -15.04 9.44
N LEU A 14 -12.83 -15.30 8.14
CA LEU A 14 -12.80 -16.64 7.57
C LEU A 14 -11.50 -16.86 6.80
N CYS A 15 -10.83 -17.96 7.09
CA CYS A 15 -9.65 -18.39 6.34
C CYS A 15 -10.05 -19.29 5.18
N TYR A 16 -9.38 -19.13 4.05
CA TYR A 16 -9.50 -20.02 2.89
C TYR A 16 -8.12 -20.31 2.29
N GLY A 17 -8.02 -21.37 1.48
CA GLY A 17 -6.81 -21.72 0.73
C GLY A 17 -6.03 -22.91 1.27
N LYS A 18 -4.91 -23.20 0.62
CA LYS A 18 -4.10 -24.41 0.84
C LYS A 18 -2.97 -24.25 1.86
N TRP A 19 -2.49 -23.05 2.10
CA TRP A 19 -1.25 -22.79 2.82
C TRP A 19 -1.43 -22.94 4.32
N GLY A 20 -1.13 -24.14 4.83
CA GLY A 20 -1.04 -24.41 6.27
C GLY A 20 -2.33 -24.21 7.07
N ALA A 21 -3.45 -24.04 6.39
CA ALA A 21 -4.68 -23.62 7.02
C ALA A 21 -5.44 -24.82 7.57
N THR A 22 -5.05 -25.31 8.74
CA THR A 22 -5.86 -26.23 9.55
C THR A 22 -7.22 -25.63 9.92
N GLN A 23 -7.39 -24.32 9.74
CA GLN A 23 -8.59 -23.55 10.08
C GLN A 23 -9.34 -23.02 8.82
N ALA A 24 -8.92 -23.43 7.61
CA ALA A 24 -9.61 -22.99 6.40
C ALA A 24 -11.02 -23.59 6.34
N VAL A 25 -12.03 -22.71 6.19
CA VAL A 25 -13.44 -23.10 6.00
C VAL A 25 -13.70 -23.58 4.57
N ALA A 26 -12.88 -23.14 3.61
CA ALA A 26 -12.98 -23.50 2.21
C ALA A 26 -11.62 -23.40 1.51
N MET A 27 -11.49 -24.02 0.33
CA MET A 27 -10.27 -23.93 -0.49
C MET A 27 -10.28 -22.73 -1.43
N ASP A 28 -11.44 -22.16 -1.70
CA ASP A 28 -11.67 -21.06 -2.64
C ASP A 28 -12.35 -19.88 -1.91
N ALA A 29 -11.95 -18.66 -2.22
CA ALA A 29 -12.49 -17.44 -1.61
C ALA A 29 -14.01 -17.32 -1.81
N MET A 30 -14.53 -17.72 -3.00
CA MET A 30 -15.98 -17.65 -3.28
C MET A 30 -16.78 -18.64 -2.43
N ASP A 31 -16.21 -19.80 -2.13
CA ASP A 31 -16.85 -20.79 -1.26
C ASP A 31 -16.83 -20.30 0.20
N ALA A 32 -15.76 -19.61 0.64
CA ALA A 32 -15.73 -18.95 1.94
C ALA A 32 -16.73 -17.77 2.03
N MET A 33 -16.86 -16.98 0.98
CA MET A 33 -17.89 -15.93 0.91
C MET A 33 -19.30 -16.50 0.99
N ARG A 34 -19.57 -17.63 0.35
CA ARG A 34 -20.88 -18.30 0.44
C ARG A 34 -21.17 -18.78 1.85
N GLU A 35 -20.19 -19.28 2.57
CA GLU A 35 -20.30 -19.64 3.99
C GLU A 35 -20.68 -18.43 4.83
N LEU A 36 -20.10 -17.26 4.54
CA LEU A 36 -20.36 -16.02 5.26
C LEU A 36 -21.73 -15.41 4.95
N LEU A 37 -22.11 -15.38 3.67
CA LEU A 37 -23.29 -14.67 3.18
C LEU A 37 -24.58 -15.51 3.19
N GLY A 38 -24.45 -16.81 3.40
CA GLY A 38 -25.57 -17.75 3.28
C GLY A 38 -25.95 -18.04 1.83
N GLY A 39 -27.01 -18.82 1.64
CA GLY A 39 -27.53 -19.15 0.30
C GLY A 39 -28.69 -18.25 -0.09
N GLY A 40 -28.75 -17.87 -1.38
CA GLY A 40 -29.86 -17.11 -1.93
C GLY A 40 -29.41 -16.08 -2.97
N PRO A 41 -30.35 -15.51 -3.73
CA PRO A 41 -30.02 -14.53 -4.76
C PRO A 41 -29.57 -13.21 -4.13
N LEU A 42 -28.31 -12.84 -4.39
CA LEU A 42 -27.67 -11.64 -3.85
C LEU A 42 -27.64 -10.50 -4.88
N THR A 43 -27.75 -9.27 -4.41
CA THR A 43 -27.28 -8.07 -5.11
C THR A 43 -26.04 -7.59 -4.39
N VAL A 44 -24.94 -7.39 -5.12
CA VAL A 44 -23.65 -7.03 -4.52
C VAL A 44 -23.13 -5.70 -5.06
N GLY A 45 -22.55 -4.90 -4.17
CA GLY A 45 -21.78 -3.74 -4.56
C GLY A 45 -20.40 -4.18 -5.06
N VAL A 46 -19.95 -3.61 -6.15
CA VAL A 46 -18.62 -3.84 -6.74
C VAL A 46 -17.98 -2.52 -7.15
N GLU A 47 -16.67 -2.42 -6.98
CA GLU A 47 -15.91 -1.31 -7.55
C GLU A 47 -15.68 -1.62 -9.04
N GLY A 48 -16.53 -1.08 -9.92
CA GLY A 48 -16.58 -1.43 -11.34
C GLY A 48 -15.26 -1.23 -12.08
N ASP A 49 -14.49 -0.23 -11.71
CA ASP A 49 -13.18 0.07 -12.29
C ASP A 49 -12.10 -0.99 -11.98
N TYR A 50 -12.28 -1.76 -10.90
CA TYR A 50 -11.30 -2.75 -10.43
C TYR A 50 -11.80 -4.19 -10.57
N ALA A 51 -13.09 -4.42 -10.64
CA ALA A 51 -13.68 -5.75 -10.72
C ALA A 51 -13.41 -6.39 -12.08
N SER A 52 -12.57 -7.43 -12.14
CA SER A 52 -12.32 -8.15 -13.39
C SER A 52 -13.55 -8.94 -13.83
N MET A 53 -13.72 -9.12 -15.16
CA MET A 53 -14.79 -9.94 -15.74
C MET A 53 -14.81 -11.35 -15.14
N ASN A 54 -13.64 -11.98 -14.98
CA ASN A 54 -13.53 -13.29 -14.36
C ASN A 54 -14.01 -13.31 -12.91
N PHE A 55 -13.73 -12.27 -12.13
CA PHE A 55 -14.22 -12.16 -10.77
C PHE A 55 -15.74 -12.05 -10.72
N LEU A 56 -16.34 -11.23 -11.59
CA LEU A 56 -17.81 -11.07 -11.70
C LEU A 56 -18.50 -12.36 -12.14
N ASP A 57 -17.93 -13.09 -13.09
CA ASP A 57 -18.44 -14.39 -13.52
C ASP A 57 -18.39 -15.43 -12.38
N ARG A 58 -17.35 -15.43 -11.60
CA ARG A 58 -17.22 -16.30 -10.41
C ARG A 58 -18.25 -15.92 -9.34
N LEU A 59 -18.47 -14.65 -9.06
CA LEU A 59 -19.53 -14.19 -8.15
C LEU A 59 -20.90 -14.68 -8.62
N LYS A 60 -21.21 -14.53 -9.91
CA LYS A 60 -22.48 -14.96 -10.49
C LYS A 60 -22.70 -16.48 -10.39
N THR A 61 -21.68 -17.26 -10.73
CA THR A 61 -21.78 -18.72 -10.79
C THR A 61 -21.69 -19.39 -9.42
N LYS A 62 -20.87 -18.86 -8.52
CA LYS A 62 -20.61 -19.45 -7.19
C LYS A 62 -21.54 -18.94 -6.09
N LEU A 63 -21.93 -17.66 -6.14
CA LEU A 63 -22.72 -17.01 -5.08
C LEU A 63 -24.15 -16.68 -5.47
N GLN A 64 -24.61 -17.10 -6.65
CA GLN A 64 -25.97 -16.81 -7.16
C GLN A 64 -26.28 -15.31 -7.19
N VAL A 65 -25.31 -14.48 -7.55
CA VAL A 65 -25.50 -13.05 -7.69
C VAL A 65 -26.47 -12.76 -8.85
N LYS A 66 -27.57 -12.06 -8.56
CA LYS A 66 -28.57 -11.66 -9.55
C LYS A 66 -28.38 -10.25 -10.09
N GLY A 67 -27.60 -9.43 -9.41
CA GLY A 67 -27.35 -8.04 -9.81
C GLY A 67 -26.12 -7.46 -9.17
N TYR A 68 -25.54 -6.46 -9.85
CA TYR A 68 -24.42 -5.66 -9.37
C TYR A 68 -24.84 -4.21 -9.25
N VAL A 69 -24.30 -3.52 -8.27
CA VAL A 69 -24.35 -2.06 -8.12
C VAL A 69 -22.91 -1.57 -8.11
N ASP A 70 -22.61 -0.61 -8.96
CA ASP A 70 -21.29 0.04 -8.91
C ASP A 70 -21.22 0.96 -7.69
N ILE A 71 -20.22 0.68 -6.82
CA ILE A 71 -19.97 1.44 -5.59
C ILE A 71 -18.59 2.10 -5.61
N ALA A 72 -17.94 2.22 -6.77
CA ALA A 72 -16.57 2.76 -6.88
C ALA A 72 -16.51 4.19 -6.29
N GLN A 73 -17.48 5.04 -6.64
CA GLN A 73 -17.53 6.40 -6.12
C GLN A 73 -17.83 6.43 -4.61
N ASP A 74 -18.74 5.60 -4.13
CA ASP A 74 -19.06 5.50 -2.69
C ASP A 74 -17.83 5.09 -1.88
N ALA A 75 -17.01 4.14 -2.41
CA ALA A 75 -15.78 3.70 -1.79
C ALA A 75 -14.70 4.81 -1.76
N VAL A 76 -14.65 5.66 -2.78
CA VAL A 76 -13.78 6.86 -2.80
C VAL A 76 -14.27 7.87 -1.77
N ASP A 77 -15.56 8.22 -1.78
CA ASP A 77 -16.13 9.23 -0.89
C ASP A 77 -15.97 8.86 0.58
N LEU A 78 -16.14 7.58 0.92
CA LEU A 78 -15.94 7.06 2.28
C LEU A 78 -14.52 7.30 2.80
N ARG A 79 -13.51 7.25 1.91
CA ARG A 79 -12.09 7.43 2.25
C ARG A 79 -11.59 8.87 2.09
N LEU A 80 -12.40 9.76 1.52
CA LEU A 80 -11.97 11.12 1.19
C LEU A 80 -11.78 11.97 2.45
N ILE A 81 -12.73 11.87 3.38
CA ILE A 81 -12.70 12.64 4.63
C ILE A 81 -12.14 11.75 5.75
N LYS A 82 -10.94 12.10 6.21
CA LYS A 82 -10.21 11.35 7.23
C LYS A 82 -10.67 11.72 8.64
N ASP A 83 -10.79 10.73 9.48
CA ASP A 83 -11.01 10.94 10.90
C ASP A 83 -9.71 11.41 11.64
N PRO A 84 -9.75 11.74 12.93
CA PRO A 84 -8.56 12.16 13.68
C PRO A 84 -7.46 11.10 13.78
N HIS A 85 -7.81 9.81 13.79
CA HIS A 85 -6.84 8.73 13.81
C HIS A 85 -6.13 8.59 12.46
N GLU A 86 -6.89 8.61 11.38
CA GLU A 86 -6.37 8.57 10.00
C GLU A 86 -5.46 9.77 9.72
N ILE A 87 -5.86 10.98 10.15
CA ILE A 87 -5.01 12.19 10.06
C ILE A 87 -3.70 12.01 10.82
N LYS A 88 -3.74 11.36 12.00
CA LYS A 88 -2.52 11.07 12.76
C LYS A 88 -1.59 10.15 11.98
N MET A 89 -2.11 9.11 11.32
CA MET A 89 -1.30 8.20 10.50
C MET A 89 -0.68 8.93 9.30
N CYS A 90 -1.47 9.75 8.60
CA CYS A 90 -0.95 10.60 7.52
C CYS A 90 0.18 11.54 8.00
N ARG A 91 0.05 12.13 9.19
CA ARG A 91 1.10 13.00 9.75
C ARG A 91 2.38 12.25 10.09
N ILE A 92 2.28 11.01 10.59
CA ILE A 92 3.44 10.17 10.85
C ILE A 92 4.11 9.80 9.52
N SER A 93 3.34 9.41 8.50
CA SER A 93 3.87 9.17 7.16
C SER A 93 4.57 10.42 6.60
N GLY A 94 3.98 11.61 6.74
CA GLY A 94 4.56 12.88 6.33
C GLY A 94 5.88 13.20 7.04
N GLU A 95 5.97 13.01 8.38
CA GLU A 95 7.24 13.19 9.12
C GLU A 95 8.36 12.31 8.56
N LEU A 96 8.03 11.05 8.22
CA LEU A 96 9.01 10.12 7.65
C LEU A 96 9.43 10.52 6.24
N VAL A 97 8.49 10.92 5.40
CA VAL A 97 8.74 11.41 4.04
C VAL A 97 9.64 12.66 4.06
N ASP A 98 9.33 13.65 4.89
CA ASP A 98 10.15 14.85 5.06
C ASP A 98 11.58 14.51 5.48
N LEU A 99 11.74 13.57 6.40
CA LEU A 99 13.06 13.09 6.83
C LEU A 99 13.79 12.40 5.68
N GLY A 100 13.10 11.55 4.92
CA GLY A 100 13.69 10.83 3.78
C GLY A 100 14.21 11.77 2.72
N VAL A 101 13.40 12.76 2.32
CA VAL A 101 13.81 13.78 1.34
C VAL A 101 14.96 14.64 1.87
N THR A 102 14.87 15.09 3.14
CA THR A 102 15.94 15.91 3.75
C THR A 102 17.28 15.18 3.74
N ARG A 103 17.30 13.91 4.11
CA ARG A 103 18.53 13.11 4.12
C ARG A 103 19.07 12.84 2.71
N ALA A 104 18.20 12.63 1.74
CA ALA A 104 18.63 12.49 0.35
C ALA A 104 19.27 13.80 -0.17
N ILE A 105 18.70 14.96 0.14
CA ILE A 105 19.27 16.27 -0.23
C ILE A 105 20.65 16.46 0.42
N GLU A 106 20.76 16.23 1.74
CA GLU A 106 22.04 16.34 2.46
C GLU A 106 23.12 15.42 1.85
N ALA A 107 22.75 14.20 1.47
CA ALA A 107 23.68 13.28 0.83
C ALA A 107 24.13 13.78 -0.55
N LEU A 108 23.21 14.30 -1.37
CA LEU A 108 23.52 14.90 -2.68
C LEU A 108 24.45 16.11 -2.55
N GLU A 109 24.19 17.00 -1.62
CA GLU A 109 25.06 18.13 -1.29
C GLU A 109 26.45 17.67 -0.84
N GLY A 110 26.55 16.51 -0.20
CA GLY A 110 27.79 15.84 0.17
C GLY A 110 28.51 15.12 -0.99
N GLY A 111 27.93 15.14 -2.20
CA GLY A 111 28.53 14.51 -3.39
C GLY A 111 28.16 13.03 -3.57
N ALA A 112 27.08 12.57 -2.93
CA ALA A 112 26.57 11.21 -3.15
C ALA A 112 25.94 11.08 -4.54
N SER A 113 25.93 9.85 -5.06
CA SER A 113 25.16 9.51 -6.25
C SER A 113 23.65 9.48 -5.94
N GLU A 114 22.81 9.52 -6.97
CA GLU A 114 21.35 9.35 -6.83
C GLU A 114 20.99 8.12 -6.00
N ALA A 115 21.62 6.98 -6.28
CA ALA A 115 21.36 5.73 -5.57
C ALA A 115 21.80 5.77 -4.11
N GLN A 116 22.94 6.40 -3.82
CA GLN A 116 23.42 6.59 -2.44
C GLN A 116 22.48 7.53 -1.68
N ALA A 117 22.06 8.64 -2.28
CA ALA A 117 21.12 9.58 -1.67
C ALA A 117 19.77 8.94 -1.35
N ALA A 118 19.24 8.14 -2.28
CA ALA A 118 18.02 7.37 -2.07
C ALA A 118 18.16 6.39 -0.90
N THR A 119 19.30 5.68 -0.81
CA THR A 119 19.57 4.73 0.27
C THR A 119 19.67 5.42 1.64
N GLU A 120 20.35 6.57 1.72
CA GLU A 120 20.46 7.35 2.97
C GLU A 120 19.09 7.84 3.46
N GLY A 121 18.24 8.31 2.52
CA GLY A 121 16.87 8.71 2.84
C GLY A 121 16.03 7.54 3.38
N GLN A 122 16.05 6.39 2.71
CA GLN A 122 15.34 5.18 3.15
C GLN A 122 15.83 4.70 4.52
N TYR A 123 17.13 4.70 4.74
CA TYR A 123 17.74 4.31 6.01
C TYR A 123 17.28 5.22 7.16
N ALA A 124 17.25 6.53 6.93
CA ALA A 124 16.80 7.49 7.93
C ALA A 124 15.33 7.29 8.31
N MET A 125 14.46 7.04 7.31
CA MET A 125 13.04 6.73 7.54
C MET A 125 12.85 5.48 8.39
N ARG A 126 13.56 4.38 8.06
CA ARG A 126 13.50 3.11 8.81
C ARG A 126 13.95 3.27 10.25
N ASN A 127 15.03 3.96 10.49
CA ASN A 127 15.52 4.23 11.84
C ASN A 127 14.51 5.06 12.65
N ARG A 128 13.97 6.14 12.07
CA ARG A 128 12.96 6.96 12.73
C ARG A 128 11.70 6.17 13.05
N TRP A 129 11.23 5.34 12.13
CA TRP A 129 10.11 4.45 12.39
C TRP A 129 10.41 3.51 13.55
N HIS A 130 11.56 2.86 13.53
CA HIS A 130 11.98 1.95 14.60
C HIS A 130 12.09 2.65 15.96
N GLU A 131 12.59 3.88 16.00
CA GLU A 131 12.77 4.63 17.23
C GLU A 131 11.45 5.11 17.85
N LYS A 132 10.50 5.52 17.02
CA LYS A 132 9.30 6.22 17.48
C LYS A 132 7.97 5.57 17.15
N TYR A 133 7.89 4.78 16.08
CA TYR A 133 6.63 4.39 15.45
C TYR A 133 6.51 2.89 15.21
N GLN A 134 7.37 2.06 15.79
CA GLN A 134 7.36 0.60 15.61
C GLN A 134 6.04 -0.09 16.02
N GLN A 135 5.18 0.59 16.78
CA GLN A 135 3.85 0.10 17.13
C GLN A 135 2.83 0.19 15.98
N TYR A 136 3.17 0.92 14.91
CA TYR A 136 2.36 1.03 13.71
C TYR A 136 2.99 0.22 12.59
N GLU A 137 2.16 -0.55 11.90
CA GLU A 137 2.60 -1.37 10.77
C GLU A 137 3.10 -0.50 9.62
N VAL A 138 4.13 -0.98 8.95
CA VAL A 138 4.59 -0.46 7.66
C VAL A 138 4.15 -1.43 6.59
N SER A 139 3.37 -0.97 5.63
CA SER A 139 2.83 -1.82 4.56
C SER A 139 3.38 -1.44 3.19
N GLY A 140 3.53 -2.43 2.31
CA GLY A 140 3.96 -2.23 0.94
C GLY A 140 2.90 -1.56 0.05
N PHE A 141 3.30 -1.11 -1.13
CA PHE A 141 2.40 -0.49 -2.11
C PHE A 141 1.58 -1.49 -2.91
N SER A 142 2.05 -2.71 -3.03
CA SER A 142 1.46 -3.71 -3.90
C SER A 142 0.48 -4.60 -3.16
N ASN A 143 -0.57 -5.05 -3.86
CA ASN A 143 -1.51 -6.06 -3.40
C ASN A 143 -1.09 -7.48 -3.84
N SER A 144 0.08 -7.64 -4.46
CA SER A 144 0.58 -8.94 -4.89
C SER A 144 1.29 -9.66 -3.75
N GLU A 145 1.36 -10.98 -3.83
CA GLU A 145 2.10 -11.83 -2.87
C GLU A 145 3.61 -11.54 -2.87
N THR A 146 4.10 -10.81 -3.86
CA THR A 146 5.50 -10.38 -4.02
C THR A 146 5.71 -8.92 -3.65
N ALA A 147 4.72 -8.27 -3.04
CA ALA A 147 4.82 -6.89 -2.61
C ALA A 147 5.96 -6.69 -1.63
N ASP A 148 6.60 -5.54 -1.70
CA ASP A 148 7.58 -5.12 -0.72
C ASP A 148 7.01 -5.20 0.70
N ILE A 149 7.79 -5.76 1.60
CA ILE A 149 7.38 -5.95 2.99
C ILE A 149 7.15 -4.61 3.68
N ASP A 150 7.88 -3.56 3.26
CA ASP A 150 7.71 -2.21 3.77
C ASP A 150 7.68 -1.17 2.65
N THR A 151 7.22 0.03 2.98
CA THR A 151 7.18 1.17 2.06
C THR A 151 7.91 2.35 2.66
N PHE A 152 9.22 2.27 2.61
CA PHE A 152 10.12 3.42 2.75
C PHE A 152 10.84 3.61 1.43
N VAL A 153 10.23 4.39 0.56
CA VAL A 153 10.74 4.61 -0.79
C VAL A 153 11.31 6.01 -0.90
N VAL A 154 12.54 6.11 -1.38
CA VAL A 154 13.14 7.36 -1.83
C VAL A 154 13.67 7.14 -3.23
N TRP A 155 13.26 7.98 -4.15
CA TRP A 155 13.78 8.04 -5.50
C TRP A 155 14.56 9.33 -5.68
N CYS A 156 15.56 9.28 -6.53
CA CYS A 156 16.34 10.45 -6.88
C CYS A 156 16.69 10.38 -8.36
N MET A 157 16.34 11.40 -9.11
CA MET A 157 16.58 11.49 -10.53
C MET A 157 17.12 12.86 -10.89
N SER A 158 17.95 12.91 -11.94
CA SER A 158 18.60 14.15 -12.37
C SER A 158 18.44 14.38 -13.88
N ASN A 159 18.40 15.65 -14.24
CA ASN A 159 18.47 16.14 -15.62
C ASN A 159 17.42 15.53 -16.56
N GLU A 160 17.83 15.01 -17.71
CA GLU A 160 16.94 14.47 -18.75
C GLU A 160 16.05 13.32 -18.23
N ARG A 161 16.48 12.61 -17.21
CA ARG A 161 15.72 11.51 -16.63
C ARG A 161 14.45 11.98 -15.90
N LEU A 162 14.37 13.23 -15.51
CA LEU A 162 13.15 13.84 -14.96
C LEU A 162 11.98 13.81 -15.96
N ASN A 163 12.25 13.73 -17.26
CA ASN A 163 11.22 13.62 -18.29
C ASN A 163 10.48 12.27 -18.27
N TYR A 164 11.04 11.25 -17.63
CA TYR A 164 10.40 9.92 -17.53
C TYR A 164 9.38 9.82 -16.38
N GLY A 165 9.30 10.85 -15.54
CA GLY A 165 8.36 10.94 -14.42
C GLY A 165 8.74 10.06 -13.23
N CYS A 166 8.97 8.77 -13.43
CA CYS A 166 9.41 7.81 -12.40
C CYS A 166 10.45 6.88 -13.01
N ASP A 167 11.63 6.83 -12.40
CA ASP A 167 12.70 5.90 -12.79
C ASP A 167 13.59 5.58 -11.57
N CYS A 168 14.33 4.48 -11.64
CA CYS A 168 15.22 4.06 -10.55
C CYS A 168 16.40 5.03 -10.39
N PRO A 169 16.85 5.31 -9.17
CA PRO A 169 18.11 6.02 -8.92
C PRO A 169 19.29 5.29 -9.55
N THR A 170 20.27 6.06 -10.04
CA THR A 170 21.48 5.52 -10.67
C THR A 170 22.73 5.87 -9.90
N GLY A 171 23.88 5.41 -10.43
CA GLY A 171 25.19 5.81 -9.93
C GLY A 171 25.61 7.22 -10.38
N TYR A 172 24.75 7.99 -11.03
CA TYR A 172 25.05 9.36 -11.44
C TYR A 172 25.24 10.24 -10.19
N VAL A 173 26.32 11.03 -10.20
CA VAL A 173 26.62 12.03 -9.17
C VAL A 173 26.26 13.40 -9.75
N PRO A 174 25.19 14.08 -9.26
CA PRO A 174 24.82 15.37 -9.77
C PRO A 174 25.91 16.42 -9.63
N MET A 175 26.07 17.25 -10.65
CA MET A 175 27.06 18.32 -10.68
C MET A 175 26.38 19.66 -10.37
N PRO A 176 27.14 20.70 -9.94
CA PRO A 176 26.60 22.03 -9.77
C PRO A 176 25.94 22.56 -11.05
N GLY A 177 24.66 22.91 -10.95
CA GLY A 177 23.83 23.34 -12.07
C GLY A 177 22.88 22.26 -12.59
N ASP A 178 23.02 21.02 -12.18
CA ASP A 178 22.06 19.97 -12.49
C ASP A 178 20.76 20.15 -11.71
N LEU A 179 19.65 19.88 -12.38
CA LEU A 179 18.36 19.77 -11.70
C LEU A 179 18.21 18.35 -11.17
N THR A 180 17.98 18.21 -9.86
CA THR A 180 17.80 16.92 -9.21
C THR A 180 16.51 16.93 -8.38
N MET A 181 15.75 15.84 -8.44
CA MET A 181 14.47 15.70 -7.77
C MET A 181 14.49 14.44 -6.88
N PRO A 182 14.75 14.56 -5.58
CA PRO A 182 14.46 13.52 -4.63
C PRO A 182 12.95 13.48 -4.34
N MET A 183 12.37 12.29 -4.36
CA MET A 183 10.98 12.03 -4.02
C MET A 183 10.91 10.90 -2.99
N SER A 184 9.93 10.97 -2.10
CA SER A 184 9.79 9.99 -1.03
C SER A 184 8.34 9.62 -0.78
N TRP A 185 8.12 8.38 -0.35
CA TRP A 185 6.83 7.86 0.08
C TRP A 185 7.00 7.00 1.32
N ALA A 186 6.03 7.08 2.21
CA ALA A 186 5.88 6.15 3.33
C ALA A 186 4.41 5.77 3.49
N ARG A 187 4.15 4.53 3.91
CA ARG A 187 2.80 4.06 4.22
C ARG A 187 2.80 3.48 5.63
N ILE A 188 2.14 4.14 6.55
CA ILE A 188 2.00 3.73 7.96
C ILE A 188 0.55 3.35 8.22
N ALA A 189 0.32 2.14 8.72
CA ALA A 189 -1.01 1.59 9.00
C ALA A 189 -1.99 1.75 7.81
N GLY A 190 -1.50 1.60 6.56
CA GLY A 190 -2.27 1.74 5.35
C GLY A 190 -2.40 3.16 4.79
N TYR A 191 -1.94 4.20 5.52
CA TYR A 191 -2.01 5.60 5.10
C TYR A 191 -0.68 6.08 4.56
N ASN A 192 -0.68 6.55 3.31
CA ASN A 192 0.51 7.07 2.65
C ASN A 192 0.44 8.58 2.39
N VAL A 193 1.61 9.16 2.34
CA VAL A 193 1.88 10.53 1.92
C VAL A 193 2.99 10.53 0.89
#